data_db42f730005aac9a15be6295b84b3144
#
_entry.id   db42f730005aac9a15be6295b84b3144
#
_cell.length_a   1.000
_cell.length_b   1.000
_cell.length_c   1.000
_cell.angle_alpha   90.00
_cell.angle_beta   90.00
_cell.angle_gamma   90.00
#
_symmetry.space_group_name_H-M   'P 1'
#
loop_
_entity.id
_entity.type
_entity.pdbx_description
1 polymer ?
#
loop_
_entity_poly.entity_id
_entity_poly.type
_entity_poly.pdbx_seq_one_letter_code
_entity_poly.pdbx_strand_id
1 'polypeptide(L)'
;MTTQNRHLSGKVAWVTGSSRGIGRVVADHLAGCGATVAVHGTTPTSARAFNEAESLAAVAEAIAAAHGTETLAVHGDLSREAEVKRAAAEIRARFGRIDILVNCAGGDIGAAGTGAADAGRPQRNDALNISPEDMQAVFDRNLMSCVWCCREVAPEMMARRAGHIVNFGSNAGLVGDEVGAMYATAKAAVTHYSRCLAAQLRRYNVAVNVVAPGTIVTARIIASNQVQPDRLNESGRLDRYGWPIEIARLVEFLVSDANTYITGQVLRIDGGEQLWPA
;
A
#
# COMPACT_ATOMS: atom_id res chain seq x y z
N MET A 1 27.06 -15.21 6.18
CA MET A 1 26.49 -14.05 5.49
C MET A 1 25.70 -14.59 4.31
N THR A 2 24.39 -14.70 4.42
CA THR A 2 23.53 -15.05 3.30
C THR A 2 23.61 -13.90 2.29
N THR A 3 24.12 -14.15 1.08
CA THR A 3 24.05 -13.21 -0.04
C THR A 3 22.58 -12.84 -0.23
N GLN A 4 22.17 -11.63 0.21
CA GLN A 4 20.84 -11.10 -0.07
C GLN A 4 20.65 -11.12 -1.60
N ASN A 5 19.66 -11.85 -2.07
CA ASN A 5 19.34 -11.93 -3.49
C ASN A 5 18.79 -10.56 -3.95
N ARG A 6 19.66 -9.70 -4.52
CA ARG A 6 19.34 -8.32 -4.93
C ARG A 6 18.70 -8.29 -6.33
N HIS A 7 17.72 -9.14 -6.56
CA HIS A 7 17.07 -9.33 -7.86
C HIS A 7 16.24 -8.12 -8.35
N LEU A 8 15.99 -7.12 -7.48
CA LEU A 8 15.36 -5.85 -7.85
C LEU A 8 16.40 -4.73 -8.09
N SER A 9 17.70 -5.04 -8.18
CA SER A 9 18.71 -4.05 -8.47
C SER A 9 18.44 -3.31 -9.78
N GLY A 10 18.58 -1.98 -9.75
CA GLY A 10 18.28 -1.11 -10.90
C GLY A 10 16.79 -0.81 -11.13
N LYS A 11 15.89 -1.33 -10.30
CA LYS A 11 14.46 -0.97 -10.29
C LYS A 11 14.20 0.17 -9.30
N VAL A 12 13.33 1.10 -9.69
CA VAL A 12 12.85 2.20 -8.84
C VAL A 12 11.43 1.90 -8.40
N ALA A 13 11.22 1.79 -7.08
CA ALA A 13 9.93 1.53 -6.47
C ALA A 13 9.39 2.79 -5.77
N TRP A 14 8.18 3.20 -6.10
CA TRP A 14 7.42 4.16 -5.32
C TRP A 14 6.39 3.42 -4.47
N VAL A 15 6.55 3.47 -3.14
CA VAL A 15 5.63 2.85 -2.18
C VAL A 15 4.84 3.95 -1.49
N THR A 16 3.57 4.12 -1.84
CA THR A 16 2.70 5.13 -1.20
C THR A 16 2.30 4.68 0.20
N GLY A 17 2.15 5.63 1.14
CA GLY A 17 1.79 5.30 2.52
C GLY A 17 2.86 4.52 3.28
N SER A 18 4.12 4.66 2.91
CA SER A 18 5.26 3.92 3.48
C SER A 18 5.98 4.63 4.62
N SER A 19 5.37 5.68 5.17
CA SER A 19 5.87 6.31 6.40
C SER A 19 5.77 5.39 7.63
N ARG A 20 4.88 4.39 7.60
CA ARG A 20 4.59 3.46 8.71
C ARG A 20 3.88 2.19 8.26
N GLY A 21 3.67 1.26 9.20
CA GLY A 21 2.82 0.08 9.05
C GLY A 21 3.24 -0.82 7.87
N ILE A 22 2.26 -1.36 7.15
CA ILE A 22 2.49 -2.29 6.03
C ILE A 22 3.37 -1.64 4.96
N GLY A 23 3.05 -0.41 4.56
CA GLY A 23 3.80 0.28 3.50
C GLY A 23 5.28 0.46 3.84
N ARG A 24 5.61 0.76 5.12
CA ARG A 24 7.00 0.87 5.58
C ARG A 24 7.74 -0.45 5.45
N VAL A 25 7.13 -1.55 5.89
CA VAL A 25 7.76 -2.89 5.79
C VAL A 25 7.90 -3.33 4.34
N VAL A 26 6.93 -3.00 3.46
CA VAL A 26 7.06 -3.24 2.02
C VAL A 26 8.23 -2.44 1.43
N ALA A 27 8.36 -1.15 1.76
CA ALA A 27 9.45 -0.30 1.28
C ALA A 27 10.82 -0.82 1.74
N ASP A 28 10.94 -1.17 3.02
CA ASP A 28 12.14 -1.76 3.61
C ASP A 28 12.52 -3.08 2.94
N HIS A 29 11.54 -3.98 2.76
CA HIS A 29 11.74 -5.27 2.13
C HIS A 29 12.20 -5.16 0.66
N LEU A 30 11.56 -4.30 -0.13
CA LEU A 30 11.96 -4.08 -1.53
C LEU A 30 13.37 -3.48 -1.63
N ALA A 31 13.75 -2.59 -0.71
CA ALA A 31 15.11 -2.09 -0.60
C ALA A 31 16.11 -3.22 -0.28
N GLY A 32 15.76 -4.13 0.63
CA GLY A 32 16.53 -5.34 0.93
C GLY A 32 16.73 -6.23 -0.30
N CYS A 33 15.74 -6.29 -1.21
CA CYS A 33 15.85 -6.97 -2.50
C CYS A 33 16.64 -6.18 -3.55
N GLY A 34 17.17 -4.99 -3.23
CA GLY A 34 18.03 -4.19 -4.06
C GLY A 34 17.36 -3.03 -4.81
N ALA A 35 16.07 -2.80 -4.62
CA ALA A 35 15.37 -1.68 -5.26
C ALA A 35 15.84 -0.34 -4.68
N THR A 36 15.90 0.69 -5.52
CA THR A 36 15.87 2.09 -5.10
C THR A 36 14.43 2.45 -4.71
N VAL A 37 14.22 3.04 -3.53
CA VAL A 37 12.87 3.21 -2.99
C VAL A 37 12.52 4.66 -2.67
N ALA A 38 11.42 5.14 -3.25
CA ALA A 38 10.77 6.37 -2.80
C ALA A 38 9.73 6.02 -1.73
N VAL A 39 9.96 6.47 -0.49
CA VAL A 39 9.03 6.35 0.62
C VAL A 39 8.10 7.56 0.66
N HIS A 40 6.85 7.35 1.03
CA HIS A 40 5.84 8.39 0.99
C HIS A 40 5.04 8.49 2.29
N GLY A 41 4.73 9.72 2.68
CA GLY A 41 3.78 10.07 3.74
C GLY A 41 2.99 11.33 3.38
N THR A 42 1.84 11.56 3.99
CA THR A 42 1.03 12.77 3.73
C THR A 42 1.77 14.04 4.12
N THR A 43 2.59 13.99 5.17
CA THR A 43 3.41 15.11 5.68
C THR A 43 4.82 14.62 6.00
N PRO A 44 5.81 15.52 6.14
CA PRO A 44 7.17 15.16 6.58
C PRO A 44 7.21 14.44 7.93
N THR A 45 6.19 14.60 8.77
CA THR A 45 6.09 14.03 10.12
C THR A 45 5.08 12.89 10.22
N SER A 46 4.53 12.39 9.12
CA SER A 46 3.53 11.29 9.12
C SER A 46 3.99 10.04 9.86
N ALA A 47 5.30 9.80 9.94
CA ALA A 47 5.89 8.67 10.65
C ALA A 47 5.74 8.75 12.19
N ARG A 48 5.48 9.95 12.74
CA ARG A 48 5.27 10.15 14.18
C ARG A 48 3.96 9.55 14.69
N ALA A 49 2.98 9.41 13.82
CA ALA A 49 1.75 8.72 14.20
C ALA A 49 2.10 7.29 14.67
N PHE A 50 1.64 6.94 15.86
CA PHE A 50 1.94 5.68 16.55
C PHE A 50 3.43 5.49 16.92
N ASN A 51 4.22 6.57 16.99
CA ASN A 51 5.64 6.56 17.42
C ASN A 51 6.56 5.63 16.60
N GLU A 52 6.29 5.47 15.30
CA GLU A 52 7.08 4.56 14.46
C GLU A 52 8.42 5.17 14.00
N ALA A 53 8.52 6.49 13.81
CA ALA A 53 9.76 7.23 13.54
C ALA A 53 9.58 8.73 13.73
N GLU A 54 10.70 9.46 13.86
CA GLU A 54 10.73 10.91 14.05
C GLU A 54 10.26 11.70 12.82
N SER A 55 10.54 11.20 11.62
CA SER A 55 10.17 11.85 10.36
C SER A 55 10.17 10.86 9.20
N LEU A 56 9.59 11.28 8.08
CA LEU A 56 9.66 10.52 6.84
C LEU A 56 11.10 10.41 6.30
N ALA A 57 11.91 11.46 6.49
CA ALA A 57 13.33 11.43 6.14
C ALA A 57 14.09 10.38 6.97
N ALA A 58 13.83 10.31 8.27
CA ALA A 58 14.43 9.28 9.13
C ALA A 58 14.05 7.85 8.72
N VAL A 59 12.82 7.64 8.21
CA VAL A 59 12.43 6.34 7.62
C VAL A 59 13.26 6.02 6.38
N ALA A 60 13.41 6.97 5.46
CA ALA A 60 14.20 6.79 4.26
C ALA A 60 15.67 6.51 4.57
N GLU A 61 16.27 7.29 5.45
CA GLU A 61 17.67 7.13 5.90
C GLU A 61 17.90 5.77 6.58
N ALA A 62 16.99 5.33 7.44
CA ALA A 62 17.09 4.03 8.10
C ALA A 62 17.06 2.88 7.09
N ILE A 63 16.18 2.94 6.08
CA ILE A 63 16.11 1.94 5.01
C ILE A 63 17.41 1.95 4.18
N ALA A 64 17.89 3.14 3.79
CA ALA A 64 19.14 3.27 3.04
C ALA A 64 20.34 2.68 3.80
N ALA A 65 20.46 3.00 5.08
CA ALA A 65 21.53 2.50 5.95
C ALA A 65 21.48 0.98 6.14
N ALA A 66 20.26 0.42 6.31
CA ALA A 66 20.10 -1.02 6.52
C ALA A 66 20.46 -1.86 5.30
N HIS A 67 20.19 -1.35 4.08
CA HIS A 67 20.29 -2.16 2.86
C HIS A 67 21.35 -1.66 1.86
N GLY A 68 21.96 -0.51 2.10
CA GLY A 68 22.95 0.08 1.16
C GLY A 68 22.32 0.40 -0.20
N THR A 69 21.05 0.86 -0.21
CA THR A 69 20.31 1.27 -1.40
C THR A 69 19.98 2.75 -1.35
N GLU A 70 19.72 3.36 -2.50
CA GLU A 70 19.27 4.75 -2.52
C GLU A 70 17.78 4.82 -2.12
N THR A 71 17.46 5.85 -1.36
CA THR A 71 16.08 6.14 -0.96
C THR A 71 15.77 7.63 -1.14
N LEU A 72 14.48 7.94 -1.25
CA LEU A 72 13.98 9.32 -1.30
C LEU A 72 12.71 9.42 -0.45
N ALA A 73 12.62 10.43 0.40
CA ALA A 73 11.41 10.77 1.14
C ALA A 73 10.59 11.78 0.35
N VAL A 74 9.40 11.40 -0.12
CA VAL A 74 8.44 12.30 -0.79
C VAL A 74 7.17 12.40 0.05
N HIS A 75 6.56 13.58 0.11
CA HIS A 75 5.33 13.77 0.89
C HIS A 75 4.27 14.51 0.09
N GLY A 76 3.01 14.38 0.49
CA GLY A 76 1.89 15.06 -0.11
C GLY A 76 0.57 14.32 0.11
N ASP A 77 -0.54 15.00 -0.02
CA ASP A 77 -1.86 14.38 0.03
C ASP A 77 -2.21 13.80 -1.35
N LEU A 78 -2.08 12.50 -1.51
CA LEU A 78 -2.32 11.80 -2.78
C LEU A 78 -3.80 11.77 -3.21
N SER A 79 -4.72 12.25 -2.39
CA SER A 79 -6.09 12.52 -2.83
C SER A 79 -6.16 13.68 -3.84
N ARG A 80 -5.09 14.48 -3.92
CA ARG A 80 -4.94 15.64 -4.78
C ARG A 80 -4.04 15.32 -5.97
N GLU A 81 -4.55 15.39 -7.17
CA GLU A 81 -3.80 15.09 -8.40
C GLU A 81 -2.50 15.91 -8.52
N ALA A 82 -2.53 17.18 -8.13
CA ALA A 82 -1.37 18.07 -8.18
C ALA A 82 -0.22 17.58 -7.27
N GLU A 83 -0.54 17.05 -6.09
CA GLU A 83 0.44 16.50 -5.17
C GLU A 83 1.04 15.18 -5.68
N VAL A 84 0.23 14.36 -6.35
CA VAL A 84 0.72 13.13 -7.01
C VAL A 84 1.70 13.48 -8.11
N LYS A 85 1.38 14.45 -8.98
CA LYS A 85 2.26 14.92 -10.05
C LYS A 85 3.58 15.47 -9.50
N ARG A 86 3.52 16.26 -8.43
CA ARG A 86 4.71 16.82 -7.79
C ARG A 86 5.60 15.71 -7.22
N ALA A 87 5.03 14.76 -6.46
CA ALA A 87 5.78 13.66 -5.87
C ALA A 87 6.42 12.76 -6.95
N ALA A 88 5.68 12.42 -8.01
CA ALA A 88 6.21 11.63 -9.10
C ALA A 88 7.32 12.38 -9.87
N ALA A 89 7.19 13.69 -10.08
CA ALA A 89 8.22 14.51 -10.72
C ALA A 89 9.51 14.55 -9.88
N GLU A 90 9.39 14.64 -8.55
CA GLU A 90 10.52 14.60 -7.62
C GLU A 90 11.26 13.26 -7.69
N ILE A 91 10.52 12.14 -7.73
CA ILE A 91 11.10 10.81 -7.89
C ILE A 91 11.82 10.68 -9.24
N ARG A 92 11.19 11.13 -10.34
CA ARG A 92 11.81 11.09 -11.66
C ARG A 92 13.04 11.98 -11.77
N ALA A 93 13.01 13.16 -11.16
CA ALA A 93 14.17 14.06 -11.12
C ALA A 93 15.38 13.41 -10.41
N ARG A 94 15.12 12.61 -9.36
CA ARG A 94 16.17 11.95 -8.58
C ARG A 94 16.64 10.63 -9.18
N PHE A 95 15.71 9.82 -9.71
CA PHE A 95 15.98 8.43 -10.09
C PHE A 95 15.72 8.13 -11.59
N GLY A 96 15.22 9.10 -12.34
CA GLY A 96 14.98 9.00 -13.78
C GLY A 96 13.67 8.34 -14.19
N ARG A 97 13.09 7.45 -13.38
CA ARG A 97 11.88 6.66 -13.71
C ARG A 97 11.20 6.07 -12.48
N ILE A 98 10.03 5.47 -12.70
CA ILE A 98 9.34 4.61 -11.73
C ILE A 98 9.03 3.27 -12.40
N ASP A 99 9.62 2.18 -11.92
CA ASP A 99 9.41 0.82 -12.46
C ASP A 99 8.33 0.06 -11.71
N ILE A 100 8.20 0.34 -10.42
CA ILE A 100 7.30 -0.34 -9.49
C ILE A 100 6.48 0.72 -8.76
N LEU A 101 5.15 0.62 -8.84
CA LEU A 101 4.23 1.42 -8.04
C LEU A 101 3.48 0.51 -7.08
N VAL A 102 3.62 0.78 -5.77
CA VAL A 102 2.84 0.09 -4.73
C VAL A 102 1.91 1.09 -4.08
N ASN A 103 0.61 1.01 -4.39
CA ASN A 103 -0.43 1.86 -3.82
C ASN A 103 -0.92 1.28 -2.48
N CYS A 104 -0.16 1.56 -1.40
CA CYS A 104 -0.44 1.12 -0.03
C CYS A 104 -1.05 2.24 0.84
N ALA A 105 -1.08 3.50 0.35
CA ALA A 105 -1.75 4.61 1.04
C ALA A 105 -3.25 4.31 1.19
N GLY A 106 -3.80 4.61 2.38
CA GLY A 106 -5.22 4.41 2.65
C GLY A 106 -5.49 3.98 4.08
N GLY A 107 -6.69 3.46 4.29
CA GLY A 107 -7.20 2.98 5.57
C GLY A 107 -8.61 3.49 5.83
N ASP A 108 -9.30 2.89 6.78
CA ASP A 108 -10.58 3.37 7.29
C ASP A 108 -10.35 4.58 8.21
N ILE A 109 -10.15 5.74 7.58
CA ILE A 109 -9.76 7.00 8.22
C ILE A 109 -10.64 8.12 7.67
N GLY A 110 -11.42 8.72 8.54
CA GLY A 110 -12.32 9.82 8.22
C GLY A 110 -11.63 11.18 8.06
N ALA A 111 -12.45 12.22 7.98
CA ALA A 111 -12.02 13.61 7.74
C ALA A 111 -11.10 14.14 8.86
N ALA A 112 -11.33 13.74 10.11
CA ALA A 112 -10.51 14.15 11.26
C ALA A 112 -9.07 13.60 11.23
N GLY A 113 -8.78 12.63 10.35
CA GLY A 113 -7.44 12.05 10.17
C GLY A 113 -6.97 11.14 11.31
N THR A 114 -5.78 10.57 11.16
CA THR A 114 -5.22 9.54 12.06
C THR A 114 -4.95 10.00 13.49
N GLY A 115 -4.88 11.30 13.75
CA GLY A 115 -4.68 11.85 15.09
C GLY A 115 -5.96 11.92 15.95
N ALA A 116 -7.12 11.63 15.37
CA ALA A 116 -8.38 11.58 16.10
C ALA A 116 -8.53 10.24 16.88
N ALA A 117 -9.58 10.17 17.72
CA ALA A 117 -9.92 8.96 18.47
C ALA A 117 -10.00 7.74 17.53
N ASP A 118 -9.81 6.56 18.09
CA ASP A 118 -9.84 5.28 17.36
C ASP A 118 -8.93 5.26 16.11
N ALA A 119 -7.76 5.93 16.22
CA ALA A 119 -6.82 6.10 15.12
C ALA A 119 -7.46 6.69 13.84
N GLY A 120 -8.44 7.56 14.03
CA GLY A 120 -9.17 8.29 12.99
C GLY A 120 -10.28 7.49 12.29
N ARG A 121 -10.70 6.37 12.83
CA ARG A 121 -11.88 5.66 12.28
C ARG A 121 -13.11 6.56 12.35
N PRO A 122 -13.93 6.64 11.27
CA PRO A 122 -15.16 7.42 11.29
C PRO A 122 -16.09 6.98 12.42
N GLN A 123 -16.76 7.94 13.05
CA GLN A 123 -17.87 7.65 13.96
C GLN A 123 -19.09 7.23 13.14
N ARG A 124 -19.98 6.39 13.74
CA ARG A 124 -21.15 5.85 13.04
C ARG A 124 -20.80 5.27 11.66
N ASN A 125 -19.74 4.48 11.62
CA ASN A 125 -19.10 3.96 10.41
C ASN A 125 -19.89 2.78 9.80
N ASP A 126 -21.19 2.94 9.68
CA ASP A 126 -22.12 2.00 9.03
C ASP A 126 -22.61 2.56 7.68
N ALA A 127 -23.38 1.77 6.95
CA ALA A 127 -23.81 2.12 5.59
C ALA A 127 -24.80 3.30 5.53
N LEU A 128 -25.48 3.64 6.64
CA LEU A 128 -26.57 4.61 6.66
C LEU A 128 -26.21 5.92 7.39
N ASN A 129 -25.33 5.85 8.38
CA ASN A 129 -25.12 6.95 9.34
C ASN A 129 -23.75 7.62 9.28
N ILE A 130 -22.82 7.11 8.48
CA ILE A 130 -21.52 7.77 8.27
C ILE A 130 -21.71 9.19 7.70
N SER A 131 -20.94 10.17 8.19
CA SER A 131 -21.06 11.55 7.71
C SER A 131 -20.61 11.68 6.24
N PRO A 132 -21.17 12.62 5.47
CA PRO A 132 -20.72 12.89 4.10
C PRO A 132 -19.23 13.24 4.02
N GLU A 133 -18.70 13.97 5.01
CA GLU A 133 -17.31 14.39 5.10
C GLU A 133 -16.38 13.17 5.30
N ASP A 134 -16.76 12.27 6.20
CA ASP A 134 -16.01 11.03 6.44
C ASP A 134 -16.09 10.10 5.24
N MET A 135 -17.26 9.98 4.62
CA MET A 135 -17.46 9.21 3.39
C MET A 135 -16.50 9.69 2.29
N GLN A 136 -16.48 10.99 2.01
CA GLN A 136 -15.60 11.58 1.01
C GLN A 136 -14.12 11.34 1.36
N ALA A 137 -13.72 11.56 2.62
CA ALA A 137 -12.35 11.36 3.07
C ALA A 137 -11.88 9.91 2.90
N VAL A 138 -12.75 8.93 3.20
CA VAL A 138 -12.45 7.50 3.02
C VAL A 138 -12.27 7.16 1.54
N PHE A 139 -13.14 7.66 0.65
CA PHE A 139 -13.01 7.44 -0.80
C PHE A 139 -11.75 8.10 -1.35
N ASP A 140 -11.49 9.33 -0.97
CA ASP A 140 -10.32 10.09 -1.44
C ASP A 140 -9.01 9.40 -1.04
N ARG A 141 -8.91 8.97 0.21
CA ARG A 141 -7.70 8.31 0.74
C ARG A 141 -7.44 6.92 0.13
N ASN A 142 -8.47 6.17 -0.21
CA ASN A 142 -8.34 4.79 -0.66
C ASN A 142 -8.43 4.65 -2.18
N LEU A 143 -9.45 5.25 -2.80
CA LEU A 143 -9.72 5.10 -4.22
C LEU A 143 -9.01 6.18 -5.05
N MET A 144 -9.27 7.46 -4.74
CA MET A 144 -8.77 8.54 -5.59
C MET A 144 -7.25 8.63 -5.55
N SER A 145 -6.62 8.45 -4.38
CA SER A 145 -5.16 8.38 -4.27
C SER A 145 -4.55 7.29 -5.17
N CYS A 146 -5.15 6.10 -5.18
CA CYS A 146 -4.72 4.99 -6.02
C CYS A 146 -4.90 5.33 -7.51
N VAL A 147 -6.06 5.87 -7.90
CA VAL A 147 -6.37 6.24 -9.28
C VAL A 147 -5.39 7.30 -9.80
N TRP A 148 -5.13 8.35 -9.03
CA TRP A 148 -4.21 9.42 -9.43
C TRP A 148 -2.78 8.92 -9.59
N CYS A 149 -2.28 8.10 -8.66
CA CYS A 149 -0.94 7.50 -8.77
C CYS A 149 -0.83 6.59 -10.01
N CYS A 150 -1.81 5.74 -10.26
CA CYS A 150 -1.82 4.89 -11.44
C CYS A 150 -1.84 5.71 -12.74
N ARG A 151 -2.68 6.75 -12.83
CA ARG A 151 -2.78 7.64 -14.00
C ARG A 151 -1.47 8.39 -14.26
N GLU A 152 -0.77 8.77 -13.21
CA GLU A 152 0.49 9.51 -13.33
C GLU A 152 1.66 8.61 -13.77
N VAL A 153 1.71 7.37 -13.28
CA VAL A 153 2.87 6.48 -13.51
C VAL A 153 2.69 5.56 -14.72
N ALA A 154 1.47 5.10 -15.01
CA ALA A 154 1.23 4.14 -16.09
C ALA A 154 1.72 4.58 -17.48
N PRO A 155 1.61 5.85 -17.91
CA PRO A 155 2.06 6.27 -19.24
C PRO A 155 3.55 6.00 -19.50
N GLU A 156 4.42 6.25 -18.54
CA GLU A 156 5.86 5.97 -18.69
C GLU A 156 6.16 4.46 -18.72
N MET A 157 5.45 3.64 -17.93
CA MET A 157 5.55 2.19 -17.98
C MET A 157 5.08 1.64 -19.33
N MET A 158 3.97 2.18 -19.87
CA MET A 158 3.48 1.82 -21.21
C MET A 158 4.51 2.14 -22.30
N ALA A 159 5.13 3.32 -22.24
CA ALA A 159 6.14 3.75 -23.22
C ALA A 159 7.37 2.83 -23.21
N ARG A 160 7.81 2.38 -22.04
CA ARG A 160 8.92 1.44 -21.86
C ARG A 160 8.52 -0.03 -22.08
N ARG A 161 7.22 -0.34 -22.15
CA ARG A 161 6.67 -1.70 -22.20
C ARG A 161 7.16 -2.58 -21.04
N ALA A 162 7.29 -1.99 -19.86
CA ALA A 162 7.75 -2.66 -18.64
C ALA A 162 7.28 -1.88 -17.40
N GLY A 163 6.76 -2.58 -16.41
CA GLY A 163 6.36 -2.01 -15.13
C GLY A 163 5.45 -2.93 -14.33
N HIS A 164 5.40 -2.70 -13.04
CA HIS A 164 4.54 -3.43 -12.11
C HIS A 164 3.76 -2.44 -11.23
N ILE A 165 2.46 -2.63 -11.15
CA ILE A 165 1.57 -1.88 -10.26
C ILE A 165 0.92 -2.88 -9.29
N VAL A 166 1.06 -2.64 -7.99
CA VAL A 166 0.38 -3.39 -6.95
C VAL A 166 -0.52 -2.44 -6.17
N ASN A 167 -1.81 -2.67 -6.25
CA ASN A 167 -2.82 -1.90 -5.53
C ASN A 167 -3.27 -2.68 -4.27
N PHE A 168 -3.50 -1.96 -3.18
CA PHE A 168 -3.98 -2.57 -1.95
C PHE A 168 -5.51 -2.54 -1.87
N GLY A 169 -6.10 -3.73 -2.06
CA GLY A 169 -7.46 -4.03 -1.69
C GLY A 169 -7.61 -4.25 -0.18
N SER A 170 -8.54 -5.10 0.19
CA SER A 170 -8.76 -5.59 1.56
C SER A 170 -9.75 -6.75 1.49
N ASN A 171 -9.72 -7.67 2.45
CA ASN A 171 -10.81 -8.64 2.66
C ASN A 171 -12.16 -7.94 2.84
N ALA A 172 -12.18 -6.78 3.52
CA ALA A 172 -13.39 -5.98 3.67
C ALA A 172 -14.05 -5.59 2.33
N GLY A 173 -13.27 -5.42 1.26
CA GLY A 173 -13.81 -5.12 -0.08
C GLY A 173 -14.41 -6.33 -0.81
N LEU A 174 -14.36 -7.52 -0.22
CA LEU A 174 -14.82 -8.77 -0.82
C LEU A 174 -16.03 -9.36 -0.10
N VAL A 175 -16.42 -8.80 1.06
CA VAL A 175 -17.55 -9.23 1.89
C VAL A 175 -18.37 -8.02 2.34
N GLY A 176 -19.60 -8.28 2.83
CA GLY A 176 -20.39 -7.30 3.56
C GLY A 176 -20.05 -7.32 5.04
N ASP A 177 -19.98 -6.14 5.66
CA ASP A 177 -19.82 -5.96 7.10
C ASP A 177 -20.75 -4.83 7.57
N GLU A 178 -21.15 -4.88 8.81
CA GLU A 178 -22.01 -3.85 9.44
C GLU A 178 -21.23 -2.55 9.69
N VAL A 179 -19.89 -2.62 9.80
CA VAL A 179 -19.01 -1.49 10.10
C VAL A 179 -17.95 -1.31 9.01
N GLY A 180 -17.65 -0.07 8.65
CA GLY A 180 -16.65 0.20 7.63
C GLY A 180 -17.18 0.12 6.20
N ALA A 181 -18.48 0.29 5.99
CA ALA A 181 -19.13 0.13 4.69
C ALA A 181 -18.49 0.97 3.58
N MET A 182 -18.14 2.24 3.86
CA MET A 182 -17.51 3.11 2.85
C MET A 182 -16.07 2.69 2.56
N TYR A 183 -15.34 2.24 3.56
CA TYR A 183 -14.01 1.65 3.36
C TYR A 183 -14.07 0.38 2.53
N ALA A 184 -14.99 -0.54 2.85
CA ALA A 184 -15.24 -1.76 2.09
C ALA A 184 -15.57 -1.45 0.63
N THR A 185 -16.49 -0.50 0.39
CA THR A 185 -16.87 -0.04 -0.95
C THR A 185 -15.68 0.56 -1.70
N ALA A 186 -14.86 1.41 -1.05
CA ALA A 186 -13.67 1.98 -1.68
C ALA A 186 -12.65 0.89 -2.05
N LYS A 187 -12.47 -0.13 -1.22
CA LYS A 187 -11.57 -1.27 -1.50
C LYS A 187 -12.10 -2.20 -2.59
N ALA A 188 -13.41 -2.40 -2.68
CA ALA A 188 -14.05 -3.08 -3.80
C ALA A 188 -13.85 -2.28 -5.11
N ALA A 189 -14.01 -0.96 -5.07
CA ALA A 189 -13.78 -0.08 -6.21
C ALA A 189 -12.30 -0.12 -6.69
N VAL A 190 -11.31 -0.08 -5.77
CA VAL A 190 -9.89 -0.27 -6.09
C VAL A 190 -9.66 -1.61 -6.79
N THR A 191 -10.29 -2.67 -6.29
CA THR A 191 -10.20 -4.01 -6.89
C THR A 191 -10.71 -4.03 -8.33
N HIS A 192 -11.90 -3.48 -8.56
CA HIS A 192 -12.46 -3.45 -9.92
C HIS A 192 -11.69 -2.51 -10.86
N TYR A 193 -11.29 -1.33 -10.39
CA TYR A 193 -10.44 -0.40 -11.13
C TYR A 193 -9.14 -1.08 -11.57
N SER A 194 -8.52 -1.86 -10.70
CA SER A 194 -7.28 -2.59 -11.00
C SER A 194 -7.47 -3.62 -12.11
N ARG A 195 -8.60 -4.32 -12.15
CA ARG A 195 -8.95 -5.25 -13.25
C ARG A 195 -9.07 -4.51 -14.58
N CYS A 196 -9.77 -3.36 -14.60
CA CYS A 196 -9.89 -2.53 -15.79
C CYS A 196 -8.52 -2.02 -16.25
N LEU A 197 -7.69 -1.56 -15.34
CA LEU A 197 -6.34 -1.08 -15.62
C LEU A 197 -5.45 -2.20 -16.16
N ALA A 198 -5.49 -3.39 -15.57
CA ALA A 198 -4.78 -4.57 -16.06
C ALA A 198 -5.18 -4.93 -17.49
N ALA A 199 -6.49 -4.95 -17.79
CA ALA A 199 -6.99 -5.21 -19.14
C ALA A 199 -6.45 -4.19 -20.16
N GLN A 200 -6.35 -2.92 -19.80
CA GLN A 200 -5.79 -1.86 -20.63
C GLN A 200 -4.27 -2.01 -20.82
N LEU A 201 -3.53 -2.34 -19.75
CA LEU A 201 -2.06 -2.25 -19.73
C LEU A 201 -1.36 -3.54 -20.17
N ARG A 202 -2.02 -4.71 -20.17
CA ARG A 202 -1.39 -6.00 -20.52
C ARG A 202 -0.72 -5.99 -21.90
N ARG A 203 -1.28 -5.31 -22.88
CA ARG A 203 -0.68 -5.19 -24.24
C ARG A 203 0.63 -4.39 -24.26
N TYR A 204 0.90 -3.64 -23.20
CA TYR A 204 2.13 -2.88 -23.00
C TYR A 204 3.12 -3.59 -22.08
N ASN A 205 2.86 -4.85 -21.74
CA ASN A 205 3.70 -5.64 -20.82
C ASN A 205 3.85 -4.98 -19.43
N VAL A 206 2.77 -4.36 -18.93
CA VAL A 206 2.70 -3.78 -17.58
C VAL A 206 1.72 -4.62 -16.77
N ALA A 207 2.20 -5.21 -15.68
CA ALA A 207 1.40 -6.02 -14.78
C ALA A 207 0.71 -5.14 -13.72
N VAL A 208 -0.58 -5.40 -13.49
CA VAL A 208 -1.37 -4.74 -12.44
C VAL A 208 -2.07 -5.80 -11.62
N ASN A 209 -1.78 -5.87 -10.32
CA ASN A 209 -2.41 -6.83 -9.42
C ASN A 209 -2.88 -6.16 -8.13
N VAL A 210 -3.77 -6.83 -7.42
CA VAL A 210 -4.29 -6.40 -6.12
C VAL A 210 -3.82 -7.37 -5.04
N VAL A 211 -3.26 -6.83 -3.97
CA VAL A 211 -3.09 -7.55 -2.71
C VAL A 211 -4.25 -7.18 -1.80
N ALA A 212 -4.98 -8.17 -1.31
CA ALA A 212 -6.12 -8.01 -0.41
C ALA A 212 -5.81 -8.66 0.96
N PRO A 213 -5.21 -7.89 1.90
CA PRO A 213 -4.90 -8.41 3.22
C PRO A 213 -6.16 -8.67 4.07
N GLY A 214 -6.07 -9.67 4.95
CA GLY A 214 -6.90 -9.77 6.13
C GLY A 214 -6.43 -8.83 7.24
N THR A 215 -6.64 -9.20 8.50
CA THR A 215 -6.17 -8.42 9.64
C THR A 215 -4.65 -8.57 9.81
N ILE A 216 -3.92 -7.49 9.59
CA ILE A 216 -2.44 -7.43 9.69
C ILE A 216 -2.04 -6.62 10.91
N VAL A 217 -1.18 -7.18 11.76
CA VAL A 217 -0.69 -6.51 12.98
C VAL A 217 0.15 -5.29 12.62
N THR A 218 -0.37 -4.13 12.95
CA THR A 218 0.33 -2.83 12.83
C THR A 218 0.01 -2.00 14.06
N ALA A 219 0.83 -1.00 14.37
CA ALA A 219 0.57 -0.10 15.49
C ALA A 219 -0.82 0.55 15.38
N ARG A 220 -1.27 0.89 14.15
CA ARG A 220 -2.62 1.43 13.93
C ARG A 220 -3.72 0.41 14.25
N ILE A 221 -3.59 -0.84 13.82
CA ILE A 221 -4.59 -1.88 14.11
C ILE A 221 -4.69 -2.11 15.63
N ILE A 222 -3.58 -2.16 16.33
CA ILE A 222 -3.57 -2.28 17.80
C ILE A 222 -4.27 -1.08 18.46
N ALA A 223 -4.09 0.13 17.93
CA ALA A 223 -4.70 1.35 18.47
C ALA A 223 -6.19 1.51 18.12
N SER A 224 -6.70 0.87 17.06
CA SER A 224 -8.07 1.06 16.55
C SER A 224 -8.99 -0.14 16.72
N ASN A 225 -8.49 -1.28 17.18
CA ASN A 225 -9.28 -2.51 17.33
C ASN A 225 -8.96 -3.22 18.65
N GLN A 226 -9.94 -3.96 19.15
CA GLN A 226 -9.68 -4.95 20.19
C GLN A 226 -9.03 -6.16 19.55
N VAL A 227 -7.71 -6.29 19.74
CA VAL A 227 -6.96 -7.46 19.26
C VAL A 227 -7.06 -8.62 20.23
N GLN A 228 -7.19 -9.84 19.72
CA GLN A 228 -7.20 -11.07 20.50
C GLN A 228 -5.75 -11.50 20.78
N PRO A 229 -5.28 -11.55 22.04
CA PRO A 229 -3.88 -11.83 22.36
C PRO A 229 -3.38 -13.20 21.85
N ASP A 230 -4.24 -14.21 21.84
CA ASP A 230 -3.95 -15.56 21.37
C ASP A 230 -3.70 -15.64 19.86
N ARG A 231 -4.20 -14.64 19.08
CA ARG A 231 -3.95 -14.50 17.64
C ARG A 231 -2.71 -13.64 17.32
N LEU A 232 -2.05 -13.04 18.32
CA LEU A 232 -0.84 -12.24 18.19
C LEU A 232 0.44 -13.10 18.26
N ASN A 233 0.49 -14.23 17.57
CA ASN A 233 1.69 -15.06 17.56
C ASN A 233 2.32 -15.12 16.17
N GLU A 234 3.65 -15.27 16.11
CA GLU A 234 4.40 -15.35 14.85
C GLU A 234 4.61 -16.80 14.39
N SER A 235 4.26 -17.78 15.22
CA SER A 235 4.53 -19.18 14.91
C SER A 235 3.45 -19.81 14.03
N GLY A 236 3.85 -20.46 12.98
CA GLY A 236 3.29 -21.44 12.05
C GLY A 236 1.80 -21.78 11.95
N ARG A 237 0.91 -21.10 12.67
CA ARG A 237 -0.55 -21.30 12.58
C ARG A 237 -1.12 -20.34 11.54
N LEU A 238 -2.15 -20.74 10.81
CA LEU A 238 -2.85 -19.88 9.84
C LEU A 238 -3.98 -19.08 10.50
N ASP A 239 -4.57 -19.55 11.59
CA ASP A 239 -5.67 -18.93 12.35
C ASP A 239 -5.20 -17.80 13.28
N ARG A 240 -4.28 -16.97 12.82
CA ARG A 240 -3.69 -15.81 13.52
C ARG A 240 -3.84 -14.54 12.71
N TYR A 241 -3.50 -13.41 13.29
CA TYR A 241 -3.30 -12.19 12.51
C TYR A 241 -2.04 -12.32 11.64
N GLY A 242 -2.09 -11.74 10.44
CA GLY A 242 -0.92 -11.66 9.56
C GLY A 242 0.08 -10.59 10.04
N TRP A 243 1.33 -10.72 9.58
CA TRP A 243 2.38 -9.73 9.83
C TRP A 243 2.72 -8.97 8.54
N PRO A 244 3.13 -7.69 8.64
CA PRO A 244 3.46 -6.87 7.46
C PRO A 244 4.50 -7.51 6.53
N ILE A 245 5.44 -8.29 7.06
CA ILE A 245 6.47 -8.96 6.26
C ILE A 245 5.87 -10.02 5.32
N GLU A 246 4.75 -10.63 5.68
CA GLU A 246 4.09 -11.62 4.82
C GLU A 246 3.48 -10.93 3.60
N ILE A 247 2.93 -9.73 3.79
CA ILE A 247 2.46 -8.88 2.71
C ILE A 247 3.63 -8.44 1.82
N ALA A 248 4.74 -8.03 2.42
CA ALA A 248 5.92 -7.55 1.68
C ALA A 248 6.50 -8.63 0.76
N ARG A 249 6.54 -9.89 1.21
CA ARG A 249 6.98 -11.05 0.40
C ARG A 249 6.07 -11.32 -0.80
N LEU A 250 4.75 -11.18 -0.64
CA LEU A 250 3.82 -11.29 -1.75
C LEU A 250 3.99 -10.14 -2.75
N VAL A 251 4.17 -8.91 -2.25
CA VAL A 251 4.45 -7.74 -3.11
C VAL A 251 5.76 -7.96 -3.88
N GLU A 252 6.85 -8.41 -3.22
CA GLU A 252 8.12 -8.74 -3.85
C GLU A 252 7.93 -9.71 -5.03
N PHE A 253 7.24 -10.83 -4.80
CA PHE A 253 6.96 -11.80 -5.88
C PHE A 253 6.23 -11.13 -7.05
N LEU A 254 5.18 -10.34 -6.78
CA LEU A 254 4.36 -9.71 -7.82
C LEU A 254 5.11 -8.66 -8.65
N VAL A 255 6.15 -8.03 -8.11
CA VAL A 255 6.93 -6.99 -8.79
C VAL A 255 8.29 -7.47 -9.30
N SER A 256 8.63 -8.74 -9.06
CA SER A 256 9.87 -9.36 -9.52
C SER A 256 9.73 -10.00 -10.90
N ASP A 257 10.86 -10.32 -11.50
CA ASP A 257 10.92 -11.06 -12.76
C ASP A 257 10.39 -12.52 -12.65
N ALA A 258 10.09 -13.00 -11.44
CA ALA A 258 9.41 -14.28 -11.21
C ALA A 258 7.92 -14.21 -11.61
N ASN A 259 7.31 -13.03 -11.61
CA ASN A 259 5.96 -12.82 -12.09
C ASN A 259 5.96 -12.51 -13.59
N THR A 260 5.90 -13.52 -14.41
CA THR A 260 5.88 -13.39 -15.89
C THR A 260 4.49 -13.42 -16.49
N TYR A 261 3.44 -13.84 -15.72
CA TYR A 261 2.13 -14.12 -16.32
C TYR A 261 0.92 -13.78 -15.44
N ILE A 262 1.13 -13.18 -14.25
CA ILE A 262 0.05 -12.81 -13.33
C ILE A 262 -0.24 -11.32 -13.50
N THR A 263 -1.44 -11.00 -14.00
CA THR A 263 -1.98 -9.63 -14.08
C THR A 263 -3.50 -9.65 -13.94
N GLY A 264 -4.09 -8.60 -13.39
CA GLY A 264 -5.53 -8.46 -13.16
C GLY A 264 -6.07 -9.31 -12.00
N GLN A 265 -5.20 -9.92 -11.20
CA GLN A 265 -5.58 -10.82 -10.13
C GLN A 265 -5.73 -10.10 -8.79
N VAL A 266 -6.62 -10.65 -7.95
CA VAL A 266 -6.80 -10.27 -6.55
C VAL A 266 -6.25 -11.40 -5.70
N LEU A 267 -5.12 -11.15 -5.05
CA LEU A 267 -4.47 -12.13 -4.20
C LEU A 267 -4.81 -11.82 -2.74
N ARG A 268 -5.65 -12.66 -2.15
CA ARG A 268 -5.93 -12.59 -0.71
C ARG A 268 -4.76 -13.14 0.08
N ILE A 269 -4.47 -12.49 1.19
CA ILE A 269 -3.46 -12.93 2.15
C ILE A 269 -4.03 -12.69 3.55
N ASP A 270 -4.76 -13.67 4.06
CA ASP A 270 -5.63 -13.58 5.22
C ASP A 270 -5.62 -14.82 6.12
N GLY A 271 -4.69 -15.76 5.89
CA GLY A 271 -4.63 -17.01 6.67
C GLY A 271 -5.79 -17.96 6.41
N GLY A 272 -6.60 -17.73 5.38
CA GLY A 272 -7.80 -18.53 5.08
C GLY A 272 -9.06 -18.05 5.82
N GLU A 273 -9.09 -16.81 6.31
CA GLU A 273 -10.26 -16.21 6.94
C GLU A 273 -11.47 -16.18 5.98
N GLN A 274 -11.21 -16.00 4.68
CA GLN A 274 -12.22 -16.10 3.63
C GLN A 274 -11.84 -17.20 2.62
N LEU A 275 -12.67 -18.21 2.46
CA LEU A 275 -12.41 -19.38 1.62
C LEU A 275 -13.22 -19.42 0.32
N TRP A 276 -14.15 -18.50 0.10
CA TRP A 276 -14.94 -18.37 -1.12
C TRP A 276 -14.21 -17.50 -2.17
N PRO A 277 -14.56 -17.64 -3.47
CA PRO A 277 -14.03 -16.82 -4.55
C PRO A 277 -14.26 -15.32 -4.34
N ALA A 278 -13.30 -14.50 -4.81
CA ALA A 278 -13.40 -13.04 -4.76
C ALA A 278 -14.16 -12.47 -5.96
#